data_16b7d2dcd26203a8871bbd7821d09521
#
_entry.id   16b7d2dcd26203a8871bbd7821d09521
#
_cell.length_a   1.000
_cell.length_b   1.000
_cell.length_c   1.000
_cell.angle_alpha   90.00
_cell.angle_beta   90.00
_cell.angle_gamma   90.00
#
_symmetry.space_group_name_H-M   'P 1'
#
loop_
_entity.id
_entity.type
_entity.pdbx_description
1 polymer ?
#
loop_
_entity_poly.entity_id
_entity_poly.type
_entity_poly.pdbx_seq_one_letter_code
_entity_poly.pdbx_strand_id
1 'polypeptide(L)'
;MNTTKSRYPSWWAYYYLVRNAYFIFGIPCLSFYGIIGTLFVHDSRNIPLSSDYIVSYGCLSLIILPLLWLYLRTRAKKNKVLQVVQQIKESSLFAPTSDYEQLSFSKSCYFGIDIKNGTMLYVRIYPNNVMDVIGLDIHNFTRTVAEDGKLEIHTTYVSLPMIPLEISGISARTLANTMHTMAARGYEYKERFPQMIRYRVKEWEKAAGVPVAEVF
;
A
#
# COMPACT_ATOMS: atom_id res chain seq x y z
N MET A 1 -10.70 17.10 21.53
CA MET A 1 -9.36 16.52 21.26
C MET A 1 -9.53 15.44 20.20
N ASN A 2 -9.19 15.75 18.95
CA ASN A 2 -9.19 14.73 17.89
C ASN A 2 -8.00 13.80 18.12
N THR A 3 -8.28 12.61 18.63
CA THR A 3 -7.26 11.56 18.74
C THR A 3 -6.79 11.22 17.34
N THR A 4 -5.54 11.53 17.03
CA THR A 4 -4.89 11.09 15.78
C THR A 4 -5.03 9.59 15.68
N LYS A 5 -5.86 9.12 14.74
CA LYS A 5 -6.10 7.69 14.55
C LYS A 5 -4.76 7.03 14.23
N SER A 6 -4.30 6.14 15.11
CA SER A 6 -3.02 5.46 14.93
C SER A 6 -3.01 4.65 13.64
N ARG A 7 -2.05 4.91 12.76
CA ARG A 7 -1.84 4.22 11.48
C ARG A 7 -1.41 2.76 11.65
N TYR A 8 -0.70 2.49 12.75
CA TYR A 8 -0.23 1.15 13.09
C TYR A 8 -0.78 0.72 14.45
N PRO A 9 -1.32 -0.49 14.57
CA PRO A 9 -1.70 -1.03 15.88
C PRO A 9 -0.45 -1.29 16.73
N SER A 10 -0.56 -1.22 18.05
CA SER A 10 0.55 -1.43 19.00
C SER A 10 1.23 -2.78 18.84
N TRP A 11 0.48 -3.81 18.46
CA TRP A 11 0.99 -5.17 18.25
C TRP A 11 1.64 -5.40 16.88
N TRP A 12 1.70 -4.36 16.01
CA TRP A 12 2.16 -4.50 14.63
C TRP A 12 3.61 -4.99 14.50
N ALA A 13 4.50 -4.49 15.36
CA ALA A 13 5.91 -4.93 15.35
C ALA A 13 6.03 -6.42 15.68
N TYR A 14 5.24 -6.89 16.66
CA TYR A 14 5.20 -8.30 17.03
C TYR A 14 4.66 -9.19 15.91
N TYR A 15 3.56 -8.77 15.29
CA TYR A 15 3.00 -9.47 14.13
C TYR A 15 4.01 -9.56 12.98
N TYR A 16 4.75 -8.48 12.73
CA TYR A 16 5.77 -8.46 11.68
C TYR A 16 6.89 -9.48 11.96
N LEU A 17 7.34 -9.59 13.19
CA LEU A 17 8.36 -10.56 13.63
C LEU A 17 7.85 -11.99 13.44
N VAL A 18 6.66 -12.31 13.97
CA VAL A 18 6.05 -13.65 13.86
C VAL A 18 5.84 -14.02 12.40
N ARG A 19 5.33 -13.10 11.59
CA ARG A 19 5.14 -13.30 10.16
C ARG A 19 6.46 -13.62 9.45
N ASN A 20 7.51 -12.86 9.71
CA ASN A 20 8.80 -13.09 9.08
C ASN A 20 9.41 -14.43 9.51
N ALA A 21 9.32 -14.78 10.80
CA ALA A 21 9.74 -16.10 11.29
C ALA A 21 8.97 -17.23 10.59
N TYR A 22 7.67 -17.07 10.39
CA TYR A 22 6.86 -18.03 9.64
C TYR A 22 7.32 -18.16 8.17
N PHE A 23 7.63 -17.05 7.48
CA PHE A 23 8.13 -17.10 6.11
C PHE A 23 9.53 -17.72 6.00
N ILE A 24 10.42 -17.43 6.95
CA ILE A 24 11.82 -17.88 6.90
C ILE A 24 11.95 -19.35 7.35
N PHE A 25 11.24 -19.75 8.39
CA PHE A 25 11.37 -21.08 9.00
C PHE A 25 10.12 -21.95 8.78
N GLY A 26 8.94 -21.39 8.98
CA GLY A 26 7.69 -22.15 8.93
C GLY A 26 7.40 -22.70 7.53
N ILE A 27 7.43 -21.88 6.49
CA ILE A 27 7.15 -22.32 5.13
C ILE A 27 8.16 -23.39 4.65
N PRO A 28 9.49 -23.24 4.78
CA PRO A 28 10.43 -24.29 4.38
C PRO A 28 10.21 -25.60 5.13
N CYS A 29 10.01 -25.57 6.46
CA CYS A 29 9.75 -26.78 7.24
C CYS A 29 8.44 -27.46 6.81
N LEU A 30 7.34 -26.71 6.71
CA LEU A 30 6.05 -27.23 6.30
C LEU A 30 6.09 -27.77 4.86
N SER A 31 6.83 -27.11 3.95
CA SER A 31 7.02 -27.58 2.58
C SER A 31 7.78 -28.90 2.54
N PHE A 32 8.83 -29.02 3.34
CA PHE A 32 9.63 -30.25 3.41
C PHE A 32 8.77 -31.42 3.89
N TYR A 33 8.07 -31.28 5.02
CA TYR A 33 7.21 -32.34 5.55
C TYR A 33 6.00 -32.61 4.64
N GLY A 34 5.39 -31.57 4.07
CA GLY A 34 4.25 -31.71 3.18
C GLY A 34 4.59 -32.44 1.88
N ILE A 35 5.73 -32.13 1.27
CA ILE A 35 6.19 -32.79 0.03
C ILE A 35 6.58 -34.24 0.30
N ILE A 36 7.42 -34.48 1.31
CA ILE A 36 7.86 -35.85 1.64
C ILE A 36 6.65 -36.70 2.04
N GLY A 37 5.76 -36.17 2.86
CA GLY A 37 4.55 -36.89 3.26
C GLY A 37 3.65 -37.22 2.08
N THR A 38 3.48 -36.30 1.11
CA THR A 38 2.69 -36.56 -0.10
C THR A 38 3.34 -37.62 -0.98
N LEU A 39 4.65 -37.60 -1.14
CA LEU A 39 5.36 -38.64 -1.87
C LEU A 39 5.21 -40.00 -1.21
N PHE A 40 5.34 -40.07 0.12
CA PHE A 40 5.17 -41.31 0.88
C PHE A 40 3.75 -41.90 0.75
N VAL A 41 2.73 -41.06 0.86
CA VAL A 41 1.31 -41.46 0.75
C VAL A 41 0.95 -41.97 -0.65
N HIS A 42 1.60 -41.45 -1.72
CA HIS A 42 1.32 -41.84 -3.09
C HIS A 42 2.27 -42.93 -3.64
N ASP A 43 3.28 -43.38 -2.87
CA ASP A 43 4.11 -44.47 -3.29
C ASP A 43 3.34 -45.80 -3.15
N SER A 44 3.18 -46.51 -4.27
CA SER A 44 2.48 -47.80 -4.33
C SER A 44 3.10 -48.92 -3.45
N ARG A 45 4.31 -48.71 -2.96
CA ARG A 45 5.00 -49.63 -2.05
C ARG A 45 4.62 -49.47 -0.58
N ASN A 46 3.99 -48.36 -0.23
CA ASN A 46 3.63 -48.04 1.12
C ASN A 46 2.15 -48.34 1.40
N ILE A 47 1.84 -48.64 2.65
CA ILE A 47 0.45 -48.74 3.16
C ILE A 47 0.25 -47.55 4.06
N PRO A 48 -0.21 -46.38 3.54
CA PRO A 48 -0.34 -45.18 4.35
C PRO A 48 -1.51 -45.29 5.32
N LEU A 49 -1.28 -44.82 6.54
CA LEU A 49 -2.31 -44.66 7.55
C LEU A 49 -3.11 -43.37 7.29
N SER A 50 -4.36 -43.31 7.81
CA SER A 50 -5.17 -42.09 7.70
C SER A 50 -4.48 -40.86 8.30
N SER A 51 -3.64 -41.04 9.33
CA SER A 51 -2.80 -39.99 9.92
C SER A 51 -1.80 -39.37 8.93
N ASP A 52 -1.26 -40.17 8.00
CA ASP A 52 -0.23 -39.71 7.08
C ASP A 52 -0.82 -38.74 6.05
N TYR A 53 -2.06 -39.00 5.61
CA TYR A 53 -2.83 -38.08 4.78
C TYR A 53 -3.09 -36.75 5.51
N ILE A 54 -3.52 -36.82 6.78
CA ILE A 54 -3.83 -35.63 7.58
C ILE A 54 -2.59 -34.77 7.78
N VAL A 55 -1.44 -35.40 8.10
CA VAL A 55 -0.17 -34.68 8.29
C VAL A 55 0.28 -34.03 6.98
N SER A 56 0.31 -34.77 5.87
CA SER A 56 0.78 -34.29 4.58
C SER A 56 -0.06 -33.11 4.05
N TYR A 57 -1.37 -33.33 3.93
CA TYR A 57 -2.27 -32.27 3.44
C TYR A 57 -2.47 -31.14 4.46
N GLY A 58 -2.36 -31.44 5.77
CA GLY A 58 -2.37 -30.46 6.83
C GLY A 58 -1.20 -29.48 6.72
N CYS A 59 0.02 -29.98 6.50
CA CYS A 59 1.20 -29.14 6.25
C CYS A 59 1.02 -28.24 5.03
N LEU A 60 0.53 -28.78 3.91
CA LEU A 60 0.28 -28.01 2.69
C LEU A 60 -0.83 -26.95 2.90
N SER A 61 -1.90 -27.31 3.60
CA SER A 61 -2.99 -26.35 3.89
C SER A 61 -2.53 -25.21 4.80
N LEU A 62 -1.67 -25.47 5.76
CA LEU A 62 -1.07 -24.45 6.62
C LEU A 62 -0.18 -23.47 5.84
N ILE A 63 0.34 -23.83 4.68
CA ILE A 63 1.04 -22.92 3.78
C ILE A 63 0.05 -22.14 2.90
N ILE A 64 -0.87 -22.86 2.24
CA ILE A 64 -1.73 -22.27 1.21
C ILE A 64 -2.75 -21.29 1.83
N LEU A 65 -3.40 -21.66 2.92
CA LEU A 65 -4.46 -20.84 3.52
C LEU A 65 -3.98 -19.47 4.01
N PRO A 66 -2.86 -19.35 4.76
CA PRO A 66 -2.35 -18.03 5.16
C PRO A 66 -1.90 -17.17 3.97
N LEU A 67 -1.27 -17.76 2.96
CA LEU A 67 -0.85 -17.04 1.75
C LEU A 67 -2.06 -16.52 0.98
N LEU A 68 -3.08 -17.35 0.78
CA LEU A 68 -4.33 -16.96 0.13
C LEU A 68 -5.03 -15.84 0.90
N TRP A 69 -5.12 -15.97 2.23
CA TRP A 69 -5.70 -14.93 3.08
C TRP A 69 -4.96 -13.58 2.98
N LEU A 70 -3.62 -13.59 3.01
CA LEU A 70 -2.79 -12.40 2.84
C LEU A 70 -3.02 -11.77 1.47
N TYR A 71 -3.07 -12.58 0.42
CA TYR A 71 -3.33 -12.13 -0.95
C TYR A 71 -4.71 -11.45 -1.07
N LEU A 72 -5.77 -12.12 -0.59
CA LEU A 72 -7.14 -11.60 -0.64
C LEU A 72 -7.28 -10.31 0.17
N ARG A 73 -6.68 -10.27 1.36
CA ARG A 73 -6.65 -9.06 2.21
C ARG A 73 -5.95 -7.89 1.51
N THR A 74 -4.80 -8.14 0.89
CA THR A 74 -4.05 -7.11 0.17
C THR A 74 -4.81 -6.63 -1.06
N ARG A 75 -5.42 -7.55 -1.81
CA ARG A 75 -6.28 -7.23 -2.96
C ARG A 75 -7.49 -6.38 -2.56
N ALA A 76 -8.15 -6.73 -1.46
CA ALA A 76 -9.29 -5.95 -0.95
C ALA A 76 -8.88 -4.51 -0.57
N LYS A 77 -7.72 -4.33 0.08
CA LYS A 77 -7.18 -3.00 0.40
C LYS A 77 -6.85 -2.21 -0.86
N LYS A 78 -6.20 -2.85 -1.84
CA LYS A 78 -5.90 -2.22 -3.13
C LYS A 78 -7.16 -1.72 -3.83
N ASN A 79 -8.22 -2.53 -3.87
CA ASN A 79 -9.48 -2.15 -4.50
C ASN A 79 -10.10 -0.91 -3.83
N LYS A 80 -10.04 -0.81 -2.50
CA LYS A 80 -10.50 0.38 -1.77
C LYS A 80 -9.69 1.63 -2.13
N VAL A 81 -8.36 1.52 -2.25
CA VAL A 81 -7.50 2.62 -2.71
C VAL A 81 -7.93 3.07 -4.11
N LEU A 82 -8.10 2.11 -5.03
CA LEU A 82 -8.49 2.41 -6.41
C LEU A 82 -9.88 3.06 -6.49
N GLN A 83 -10.84 2.64 -5.67
CA GLN A 83 -12.17 3.26 -5.63
C GLN A 83 -12.09 4.75 -5.26
N VAL A 84 -11.30 5.10 -4.24
CA VAL A 84 -11.11 6.51 -3.85
C VAL A 84 -10.40 7.30 -4.94
N VAL A 85 -9.33 6.75 -5.52
CA VAL A 85 -8.59 7.40 -6.60
C VAL A 85 -9.49 7.63 -7.81
N GLN A 86 -10.29 6.64 -8.19
CA GLN A 86 -11.22 6.76 -9.32
C GLN A 86 -12.28 7.82 -9.06
N GLN A 87 -12.85 7.87 -7.86
CA GLN A 87 -13.82 8.91 -7.50
C GLN A 87 -13.21 10.32 -7.54
N ILE A 88 -11.94 10.48 -7.11
CA ILE A 88 -11.23 11.76 -7.21
C ILE A 88 -11.01 12.15 -8.67
N LYS A 89 -10.66 11.20 -9.55
CA LYS A 89 -10.50 11.43 -10.98
C LYS A 89 -11.84 11.79 -11.64
N GLU A 90 -12.91 11.10 -11.32
CA GLU A 90 -14.26 11.37 -11.86
C GLU A 90 -14.78 12.76 -11.44
N SER A 91 -14.37 13.25 -10.29
CA SER A 91 -14.71 14.62 -9.84
C SER A 91 -13.94 15.72 -10.59
N SER A 92 -13.13 15.37 -11.59
CA SER A 92 -12.26 16.28 -12.36
C SER A 92 -11.25 17.10 -11.55
N LEU A 93 -11.06 16.76 -10.28
CA LEU A 93 -10.10 17.44 -9.40
C LEU A 93 -8.66 17.04 -9.71
N PHE A 94 -8.47 15.85 -10.30
CA PHE A 94 -7.17 15.26 -10.52
C PHE A 94 -7.19 14.39 -11.80
N ALA A 95 -6.34 14.73 -12.76
CA ALA A 95 -6.27 14.06 -14.06
C ALA A 95 -4.81 13.71 -14.42
N PRO A 96 -4.19 12.75 -13.71
CA PRO A 96 -2.81 12.36 -13.96
C PRO A 96 -2.67 11.64 -15.29
N THR A 97 -1.47 11.72 -15.89
CA THR A 97 -1.10 10.89 -17.02
C THR A 97 -0.64 9.52 -16.52
N SER A 98 -0.96 8.45 -17.23
CA SER A 98 -0.63 7.06 -16.87
C SER A 98 0.84 6.84 -16.53
N ASP A 99 1.75 7.57 -17.21
CA ASP A 99 3.20 7.45 -17.00
C ASP A 99 3.67 7.96 -15.63
N TYR A 100 2.85 8.79 -14.99
CA TYR A 100 3.14 9.39 -13.68
C TYR A 100 2.25 8.85 -12.56
N GLU A 101 1.64 7.69 -12.80
CA GLU A 101 0.86 6.97 -11.79
C GLU A 101 1.61 5.74 -11.30
N GLN A 102 1.65 5.56 -10.00
CA GLN A 102 2.26 4.40 -9.36
C GLN A 102 1.31 3.76 -8.36
N LEU A 103 1.12 2.46 -8.50
CA LEU A 103 0.30 1.66 -7.62
C LEU A 103 1.11 0.52 -7.02
N SER A 104 1.48 0.64 -5.75
CA SER A 104 2.15 -0.43 -5.03
C SER A 104 1.13 -1.45 -4.51
N PHE A 105 1.23 -2.70 -5.01
CA PHE A 105 0.37 -3.78 -4.54
C PHE A 105 0.67 -4.16 -3.09
N SER A 106 1.94 -4.32 -2.74
CA SER A 106 2.38 -4.79 -1.43
C SER A 106 2.01 -3.83 -0.29
N LYS A 107 2.06 -2.53 -0.55
CA LYS A 107 1.77 -1.48 0.44
C LYS A 107 0.36 -0.91 0.36
N SER A 108 -0.47 -1.36 -0.59
CA SER A 108 -1.81 -0.79 -0.85
C SER A 108 -1.75 0.74 -0.90
N CYS A 109 -0.84 1.25 -1.73
CA CYS A 109 -0.49 2.65 -1.84
C CYS A 109 -0.58 3.07 -3.31
N TYR A 110 -1.17 4.24 -3.54
CA TYR A 110 -1.22 4.91 -4.82
C TYR A 110 -0.52 6.27 -4.70
N PHE A 111 0.24 6.62 -5.72
CA PHE A 111 0.79 7.95 -5.92
C PHE A 111 0.63 8.34 -7.38
N GLY A 112 0.19 9.56 -7.63
CA GLY A 112 0.04 10.09 -8.98
C GLY A 112 0.38 11.57 -9.04
N ILE A 113 0.86 12.01 -10.20
CA ILE A 113 1.22 13.40 -10.50
C ILE A 113 0.38 13.90 -11.68
N ASP A 114 -0.31 14.99 -11.49
CA ASP A 114 -0.98 15.75 -12.54
C ASP A 114 -0.13 16.97 -12.92
N ILE A 115 0.66 16.81 -13.98
CA ILE A 115 1.58 17.85 -14.45
C ILE A 115 0.81 19.06 -14.99
N LYS A 116 -0.39 18.84 -15.53
CA LYS A 116 -1.18 19.92 -16.11
C LYS A 116 -1.66 20.91 -15.05
N ASN A 117 -2.11 20.38 -13.92
CA ASN A 117 -2.66 21.17 -12.82
C ASN A 117 -1.64 21.43 -11.69
N GLY A 118 -0.43 20.87 -11.76
CA GLY A 118 0.59 21.06 -10.73
C GLY A 118 0.24 20.37 -9.41
N THR A 119 -0.53 19.29 -9.45
CA THR A 119 -1.04 18.62 -8.25
C THR A 119 -0.56 17.17 -8.15
N MET A 120 -0.50 16.65 -6.94
CA MET A 120 -0.10 15.28 -6.65
C MET A 120 -1.07 14.66 -5.66
N LEU A 121 -1.35 13.39 -5.82
CA LEU A 121 -2.26 12.63 -4.95
C LEU A 121 -1.55 11.42 -4.37
N TYR A 122 -1.57 11.31 -3.05
CA TYR A 122 -1.12 10.14 -2.31
C TYR A 122 -2.29 9.51 -1.57
N VAL A 123 -2.51 8.21 -1.79
CA VAL A 123 -3.53 7.43 -1.09
C VAL A 123 -2.92 6.14 -0.58
N ARG A 124 -3.08 5.83 0.72
CA ARG A 124 -2.56 4.62 1.32
C ARG A 124 -3.47 4.10 2.43
N ILE A 125 -3.68 2.78 2.46
CA ILE A 125 -4.34 2.10 3.59
C ILE A 125 -3.29 1.43 4.48
N TYR A 126 -3.31 1.79 5.75
CA TYR A 126 -2.43 1.24 6.78
C TYR A 126 -2.95 -0.06 7.40
N PRO A 127 -2.10 -0.78 8.16
CA PRO A 127 -2.48 -2.02 8.82
C PRO A 127 -3.69 -1.90 9.76
N ASN A 128 -3.86 -0.75 10.41
CA ASN A 128 -4.98 -0.46 11.31
C ASN A 128 -6.29 -0.09 10.58
N ASN A 129 -6.34 -0.34 9.27
CA ASN A 129 -7.50 -0.03 8.44
C ASN A 129 -7.85 1.47 8.42
N VAL A 130 -6.86 2.32 8.62
CA VAL A 130 -6.93 3.78 8.45
C VAL A 130 -6.35 4.13 7.10
N MET A 131 -6.97 5.04 6.37
CA MET A 131 -6.51 5.52 5.07
C MET A 131 -5.96 6.93 5.20
N ASP A 132 -4.82 7.20 4.56
CA ASP A 132 -4.38 8.55 4.25
C ASP A 132 -4.83 8.89 2.83
N VAL A 133 -5.49 10.03 2.66
CA VAL A 133 -5.83 10.63 1.36
C VAL A 133 -5.26 12.05 1.37
N ILE A 134 -4.15 12.24 0.67
CA ILE A 134 -3.36 13.47 0.77
C ILE A 134 -3.19 14.08 -0.60
N GLY A 135 -3.79 15.25 -0.79
CA GLY A 135 -3.48 16.11 -1.91
C GLY A 135 -2.21 16.93 -1.61
N LEU A 136 -1.32 17.03 -2.56
CA LEU A 136 -0.15 17.90 -2.51
C LEU A 136 -0.18 18.86 -3.72
N ASP A 137 0.32 20.04 -3.51
CA ASP A 137 0.63 21.01 -4.55
C ASP A 137 2.11 21.39 -4.47
N ILE A 138 2.59 22.28 -5.35
CA ILE A 138 3.98 22.70 -5.37
C ILE A 138 4.45 23.40 -4.08
N HIS A 139 3.53 23.84 -3.20
CA HIS A 139 3.86 24.52 -1.95
C HIS A 139 3.86 23.58 -0.73
N ASN A 140 3.39 22.33 -0.87
CA ASN A 140 3.26 21.40 0.25
C ASN A 140 4.37 20.36 0.34
N PHE A 141 5.33 20.34 -0.58
CA PHE A 141 6.54 19.56 -0.43
C PHE A 141 7.77 20.47 -0.39
N THR A 142 8.79 20.05 0.36
CA THR A 142 10.02 20.85 0.56
C THR A 142 11.17 20.30 -0.24
N ARG A 143 11.33 18.99 -0.27
CA ARG A 143 12.36 18.31 -1.04
C ARG A 143 11.98 16.88 -1.35
N THR A 144 12.63 16.29 -2.34
CA THR A 144 12.56 14.87 -2.65
C THR A 144 13.93 14.23 -2.56
N VAL A 145 14.00 12.99 -2.06
CA VAL A 145 15.20 12.17 -2.06
C VAL A 145 14.89 10.94 -2.90
N ALA A 146 15.64 10.75 -3.99
CA ALA A 146 15.43 9.65 -4.92
C ALA A 146 16.60 8.68 -4.87
N GLU A 147 16.35 7.47 -4.45
CA GLU A 147 17.27 6.33 -4.48
C GLU A 147 16.71 5.24 -5.41
N ASP A 148 17.50 4.20 -5.67
CA ASP A 148 17.06 3.10 -6.54
C ASP A 148 15.84 2.38 -5.95
N GLY A 149 14.71 2.55 -6.65
CA GLY A 149 13.43 1.96 -6.24
C GLY A 149 12.71 2.63 -5.07
N LYS A 150 13.20 3.79 -4.60
CA LYS A 150 12.56 4.55 -3.52
C LYS A 150 12.53 6.03 -3.85
N LEU A 151 11.42 6.67 -3.51
CA LEU A 151 11.26 8.12 -3.53
C LEU A 151 10.71 8.56 -2.16
N GLU A 152 11.43 9.42 -1.48
CA GLU A 152 10.99 10.06 -0.26
C GLU A 152 10.59 11.50 -0.56
N ILE A 153 9.34 11.85 -0.25
CA ILE A 153 8.81 13.18 -0.43
C ILE A 153 8.67 13.82 0.95
N HIS A 154 9.47 14.84 1.22
CA HIS A 154 9.35 15.62 2.44
C HIS A 154 8.24 16.66 2.29
N THR A 155 7.31 16.67 3.24
CA THR A 155 6.13 17.53 3.20
C THR A 155 6.19 18.60 4.28
N THR A 156 5.35 19.63 4.15
CA THR A 156 5.15 20.64 5.19
C THR A 156 4.18 20.20 6.29
N TYR A 157 3.60 19.00 6.18
CA TYR A 157 2.64 18.51 7.19
C TYR A 157 3.34 17.97 8.43
N VAL A 158 2.98 18.50 9.59
CA VAL A 158 3.56 18.07 10.88
C VAL A 158 3.26 16.61 11.19
N SER A 159 2.06 16.14 10.88
CA SER A 159 1.62 14.76 11.15
C SER A 159 2.16 13.72 10.14
N LEU A 160 2.70 14.18 9.01
CA LEU A 160 3.29 13.34 7.97
C LEU A 160 4.46 14.08 7.30
N PRO A 161 5.59 14.25 7.99
CA PRO A 161 6.73 15.02 7.48
C PRO A 161 7.41 14.36 6.28
N MET A 162 7.21 13.06 6.07
CA MET A 162 7.83 12.31 4.97
C MET A 162 6.87 11.23 4.44
N ILE A 163 6.77 11.14 3.13
CA ILE A 163 6.02 10.12 2.40
C ILE A 163 7.04 9.20 1.70
N PRO A 164 7.25 7.98 2.20
CA PRO A 164 8.11 7.00 1.53
C PRO A 164 7.31 6.24 0.47
N LEU A 165 7.78 6.28 -0.77
CA LEU A 165 7.23 5.55 -1.90
C LEU A 165 8.20 4.47 -2.37
N GLU A 166 7.73 3.24 -2.56
CA GLU A 166 8.43 2.22 -3.31
C GLU A 166 7.95 2.30 -4.76
N ILE A 167 8.86 2.57 -5.68
CA ILE A 167 8.56 2.83 -7.08
C ILE A 167 8.85 1.57 -7.89
N SER A 168 7.87 1.19 -8.74
CA SER A 168 8.03 0.14 -9.73
C SER A 168 7.69 0.70 -11.11
N GLY A 169 8.54 0.45 -12.10
CA GLY A 169 8.33 0.87 -13.49
C GLY A 169 8.95 2.22 -13.84
N ILE A 170 8.61 3.29 -13.16
CA ILE A 170 9.20 4.62 -13.37
C ILE A 170 10.34 4.84 -12.37
N SER A 171 11.47 5.39 -12.80
CA SER A 171 12.57 5.65 -11.90
C SER A 171 12.22 6.73 -10.87
N ALA A 172 12.64 6.55 -9.63
CA ALA A 172 12.48 7.53 -8.56
C ALA A 172 13.00 8.92 -8.95
N ARG A 173 14.12 8.94 -9.68
CA ARG A 173 14.74 10.18 -10.17
C ARG A 173 13.84 10.91 -11.17
N THR A 174 13.18 10.20 -12.08
CA THR A 174 12.26 10.81 -13.05
C THR A 174 11.11 11.50 -12.35
N LEU A 175 10.47 10.84 -11.36
CA LEU A 175 9.40 11.45 -10.58
C LEU A 175 9.88 12.65 -9.78
N ALA A 176 11.04 12.54 -9.11
CA ALA A 176 11.63 13.65 -8.37
C ALA A 176 11.91 14.86 -9.27
N ASN A 177 12.52 14.64 -10.44
CA ASN A 177 12.80 15.69 -11.41
C ASN A 177 11.52 16.34 -11.94
N THR A 178 10.47 15.53 -12.18
CA THR A 178 9.16 16.06 -12.60
C THR A 178 8.58 16.97 -11.53
N MET A 179 8.61 16.57 -10.25
CA MET A 179 8.13 17.41 -9.13
C MET A 179 8.90 18.72 -9.02
N HIS A 180 10.23 18.69 -9.15
CA HIS A 180 11.05 19.90 -9.14
C HIS A 180 10.79 20.80 -10.36
N THR A 181 10.61 20.21 -11.53
CA THR A 181 10.26 20.97 -12.75
C THR A 181 8.88 21.64 -12.60
N MET A 182 7.91 20.95 -11.98
CA MET A 182 6.60 21.52 -11.67
C MET A 182 6.74 22.70 -10.69
N ALA A 183 7.52 22.55 -9.63
CA ALA A 183 7.75 23.63 -8.66
C ALA A 183 8.39 24.87 -9.33
N ALA A 184 9.32 24.66 -10.29
CA ALA A 184 9.97 25.74 -11.02
C ALA A 184 9.06 26.46 -12.01
N ARG A 185 8.03 25.79 -12.55
CA ARG A 185 7.09 26.42 -13.52
C ARG A 185 6.19 27.48 -12.90
N GLY A 186 5.85 27.33 -11.62
CA GLY A 186 4.82 28.11 -10.96
C GLY A 186 3.42 27.79 -11.48
N TYR A 187 2.50 27.50 -10.56
CA TYR A 187 1.10 27.27 -10.88
C TYR A 187 0.24 28.23 -10.08
N GLU A 188 -0.76 28.81 -10.73
CA GLU A 188 -1.78 29.61 -10.06
C GLU A 188 -2.97 28.73 -9.71
N TYR A 189 -3.29 28.62 -8.43
CA TYR A 189 -4.42 27.84 -7.93
C TYR A 189 -5.56 28.79 -7.53
N LYS A 190 -6.74 28.62 -8.14
CA LYS A 190 -7.97 29.29 -7.65
C LYS A 190 -8.35 28.78 -6.28
N GLU A 191 -8.24 27.48 -6.06
CA GLU A 191 -8.42 26.79 -4.81
C GLU A 191 -7.32 25.73 -4.67
N ARG A 192 -6.76 25.60 -3.46
CA ARG A 192 -5.63 24.70 -3.24
C ARG A 192 -6.08 23.25 -3.21
N PHE A 193 -5.50 22.42 -4.04
CA PHE A 193 -5.83 20.99 -4.15
C PHE A 193 -5.81 20.25 -2.81
N PRO A 194 -4.83 20.43 -1.89
CA PRO A 194 -4.87 19.83 -0.57
C PRO A 194 -6.12 20.16 0.23
N GLN A 195 -6.61 21.40 0.11
CA GLN A 195 -7.83 21.85 0.81
C GLN A 195 -9.08 21.19 0.20
N MET A 196 -9.18 21.13 -1.13
CA MET A 196 -10.27 20.44 -1.82
C MET A 196 -10.39 18.97 -1.41
N ILE A 197 -9.25 18.25 -1.33
CA ILE A 197 -9.21 16.86 -0.86
C ILE A 197 -9.68 16.78 0.60
N ARG A 198 -9.26 17.69 1.43
CA ARG A 198 -9.59 17.71 2.86
C ARG A 198 -11.08 18.00 3.12
N TYR A 199 -11.69 18.91 2.39
CA TYR A 199 -13.13 19.23 2.55
C TYR A 199 -14.03 18.03 2.23
N ARG A 200 -13.58 17.13 1.38
CA ARG A 200 -14.34 15.94 0.95
C ARG A 200 -13.96 14.65 1.67
N VAL A 201 -13.28 14.71 2.80
CA VAL A 201 -12.84 13.52 3.58
C VAL A 201 -13.97 12.54 3.83
N LYS A 202 -15.17 13.03 4.19
CA LYS A 202 -16.34 12.17 4.42
C LYS A 202 -16.79 11.39 3.16
N GLU A 203 -16.61 11.95 1.98
CA GLU A 203 -16.89 11.28 0.72
C GLU A 203 -15.90 10.12 0.48
N TRP A 204 -14.63 10.38 0.76
CA TRP A 204 -13.58 9.36 0.64
C TRP A 204 -13.75 8.24 1.68
N GLU A 205 -14.14 8.56 2.90
CA GLU A 205 -14.49 7.58 3.94
C GLU A 205 -15.63 6.68 3.49
N LYS A 206 -16.69 7.27 2.91
CA LYS A 206 -17.84 6.53 2.39
C LYS A 206 -17.45 5.63 1.23
N ALA A 207 -16.64 6.11 0.30
CA ALA A 207 -16.18 5.34 -0.86
C ALA A 207 -15.33 4.14 -0.47
N ALA A 208 -14.39 4.34 0.46
CA ALA A 208 -13.47 3.28 0.90
C ALA A 208 -14.06 2.34 1.96
N GLY A 209 -15.10 2.78 2.68
CA GLY A 209 -15.62 2.09 3.85
C GLY A 209 -14.57 1.93 4.97
N VAL A 210 -13.64 2.92 5.07
CA VAL A 210 -12.60 2.98 6.11
C VAL A 210 -12.39 4.44 6.53
N PRO A 211 -12.00 4.69 7.80
CA PRO A 211 -11.74 6.04 8.27
C PRO A 211 -10.52 6.64 7.59
N VAL A 212 -10.60 7.92 7.24
CA VAL A 212 -9.49 8.70 6.71
C VAL A 212 -8.80 9.45 7.85
N ALA A 213 -7.47 9.43 7.88
CA ALA A 213 -6.69 10.19 8.85
C ALA A 213 -6.66 11.66 8.46
N GLU A 214 -6.84 12.54 9.45
CA GLU A 214 -6.61 13.95 9.25
C GLU A 214 -5.10 14.24 9.25
N VAL A 215 -4.62 14.87 8.20
CA VAL A 215 -3.21 15.27 8.02
C VAL A 215 -3.14 16.79 8.12
N PHE A 216 -2.35 17.28 9.08
CA PHE A 216 -2.15 18.72 9.36
C PHE A 216 -0.70 19.11 9.16
#